data_db84d205c6a4868c07bb5604ce98b863
#
_entry.id   db84d205c6a4868c07bb5604ce98b863
#
_cell.length_a   1.000
_cell.length_b   1.000
_cell.length_c   1.000
_cell.angle_alpha   90.00
_cell.angle_beta   90.00
_cell.angle_gamma   90.00
#
_symmetry.space_group_name_H-M   'P 1'
#
loop_
_entity.id
_entity.type
_entity.pdbx_description
1 polymer ?
#
loop_
_entity_poly.entity_id
_entity_poly.type
_entity_poly.pdbx_seq_one_letter_code
_entity_poly.pdbx_strand_id
1 'polypeptide(L)'
;QLGSSDPEDLAKAAAIAARYGYDEINLNCGCPSERVQKGSFGACLMLEPKLVAECFQAIREASGLETTIKHRIGVDHQDDYPFVQNFVGTLYEAGCRTFIVHVRTAFLKGLSPRQNRDVPPLKPDYAYQLKKDFPQAQFCINGGIQTLEESKTFIDNGLDGVMVGRAAYHEPWMLSRVDEVLFGEEPHEIRREEVVEQMTAYLHRIAPEHENAVRNAARHTMGLMNGLPGARLWRRTLSDPKAYKEAGPNVLLAALESMKA
;
A
#
# COMPACT_ATOMS: atom_id res chain seq x y z
N GLN A 1 -1.27 4.34 8.17
CA GLN A 1 -2.68 4.41 7.74
C GLN A 1 -3.61 4.16 8.93
N LEU A 2 -4.66 4.97 9.04
CA LEU A 2 -5.71 4.86 10.05
C LEU A 2 -7.05 4.47 9.41
N GLY A 3 -7.94 3.85 10.21
CA GLY A 3 -9.27 3.47 9.78
C GLY A 3 -10.25 3.54 10.96
N SER A 4 -11.09 4.55 10.95
CA SER A 4 -12.22 4.77 11.84
C SER A 4 -13.22 5.70 11.16
N SER A 5 -14.42 5.79 11.68
CA SER A 5 -15.44 6.79 11.35
C SER A 5 -15.67 7.79 12.48
N ASP A 6 -14.91 7.69 13.57
CA ASP A 6 -15.00 8.56 14.72
C ASP A 6 -13.85 9.58 14.70
N PRO A 7 -14.15 10.90 14.54
CA PRO A 7 -13.13 11.94 14.51
C PRO A 7 -12.29 12.04 15.79
N GLU A 8 -12.88 11.79 16.99
CA GLU A 8 -12.14 11.85 18.24
C GLU A 8 -11.13 10.71 18.38
N ASP A 9 -11.53 9.49 18.00
CA ASP A 9 -10.62 8.34 18.00
C ASP A 9 -9.50 8.51 16.98
N LEU A 10 -9.81 9.08 15.81
CA LEU A 10 -8.79 9.40 14.79
C LEU A 10 -7.84 10.48 15.28
N ALA A 11 -8.31 11.53 15.96
CA ALA A 11 -7.46 12.57 16.54
C ALA A 11 -6.48 11.98 17.57
N LYS A 12 -6.97 11.10 18.47
CA LYS A 12 -6.13 10.43 19.48
C LYS A 12 -5.07 9.54 18.81
N ALA A 13 -5.48 8.74 17.82
CA ALA A 13 -4.56 7.87 17.07
C ALA A 13 -3.53 8.68 16.27
N ALA A 14 -3.93 9.79 15.66
CA ALA A 14 -3.06 10.67 14.90
C ALA A 14 -2.02 11.37 15.80
N ALA A 15 -2.42 11.86 16.97
CA ALA A 15 -1.50 12.43 17.95
C ALA A 15 -0.46 11.41 18.46
N ILE A 16 -0.85 10.14 18.58
CA ILE A 16 0.10 9.06 18.90
C ILE A 16 1.05 8.83 17.72
N ALA A 17 0.53 8.68 16.49
CA ALA A 17 1.33 8.43 15.30
C ALA A 17 2.39 9.54 15.06
N ALA A 18 2.05 10.79 15.30
CA ALA A 18 2.97 11.93 15.18
C ALA A 18 4.24 11.78 16.04
N ARG A 19 4.15 11.08 17.19
CA ARG A 19 5.30 10.84 18.08
C ARG A 19 6.29 9.80 17.55
N TYR A 20 5.88 9.02 16.55
CA TYR A 20 6.71 7.98 15.94
C TYR A 20 7.52 8.46 14.72
N GLY A 21 7.43 9.75 14.38
CA GLY A 21 8.22 10.34 13.30
C GLY A 21 7.77 9.93 11.89
N TYR A 22 6.48 9.66 11.70
CA TYR A 22 5.90 9.48 10.37
C TYR A 22 5.80 10.82 9.64
N ASP A 23 5.95 10.80 8.31
CA ASP A 23 5.87 11.99 7.46
C ASP A 23 4.42 12.33 7.12
N GLU A 24 3.55 11.32 7.01
CA GLU A 24 2.14 11.50 6.68
C GLU A 24 1.23 10.52 7.44
N ILE A 25 -0.05 10.88 7.53
CA ILE A 25 -1.12 9.99 7.99
C ILE A 25 -2.15 9.82 6.87
N ASN A 26 -2.42 8.57 6.50
CA ASN A 26 -3.40 8.25 5.49
C ASN A 26 -4.71 7.73 6.10
N LEU A 27 -5.85 8.27 5.68
CA LEU A 27 -7.17 7.77 6.07
C LEU A 27 -7.69 6.75 5.05
N ASN A 28 -8.15 5.60 5.54
CA ASN A 28 -8.66 4.52 4.71
C ASN A 28 -10.15 4.69 4.40
N CYS A 29 -10.46 5.05 3.17
CA CYS A 29 -11.81 5.10 2.61
C CYS A 29 -11.98 4.11 1.44
N GLY A 30 -11.24 2.99 1.42
CA GLY A 30 -11.24 2.08 0.27
C GLY A 30 -11.38 0.58 0.58
N CYS A 31 -11.29 0.16 1.85
CA CYS A 31 -11.38 -1.25 2.23
C CYS A 31 -12.84 -1.74 2.28
N PRO A 32 -13.22 -2.78 1.50
CA PRO A 32 -14.58 -3.30 1.48
C PRO A 32 -14.81 -4.50 2.42
N SER A 33 -13.88 -4.83 3.32
CA SER A 33 -14.00 -6.04 4.15
C SER A 33 -15.14 -5.94 5.16
N GLU A 34 -15.82 -7.06 5.45
CA GLU A 34 -16.90 -7.12 6.44
C GLU A 34 -16.49 -6.62 7.83
N ARG A 35 -15.26 -6.91 8.25
CA ARG A 35 -14.73 -6.42 9.52
C ARG A 35 -14.70 -4.88 9.57
N VAL A 36 -14.32 -4.27 8.46
CA VAL A 36 -14.24 -2.83 8.31
C VAL A 36 -15.64 -2.22 8.22
N GLN A 37 -16.56 -2.87 7.50
CA GLN A 37 -17.96 -2.44 7.44
C GLN A 37 -18.66 -2.50 8.80
N LYS A 38 -18.40 -3.55 9.61
CA LYS A 38 -18.93 -3.64 10.99
C LYS A 38 -18.43 -2.50 11.88
N GLY A 39 -17.24 -1.98 11.63
CA GLY A 39 -16.69 -0.79 12.27
C GLY A 39 -17.11 0.53 11.60
N SER A 40 -18.00 0.49 10.60
CA SER A 40 -18.48 1.65 9.85
C SER A 40 -17.39 2.53 9.24
N PHE A 41 -16.27 1.94 8.79
CA PHE A 41 -15.18 2.66 8.14
C PHE A 41 -14.73 1.98 6.83
N GLY A 42 -13.71 2.49 6.15
CA GLY A 42 -13.24 2.00 4.85
C GLY A 42 -14.12 2.46 3.69
N ALA A 43 -14.45 1.56 2.75
CA ALA A 43 -15.15 1.94 1.51
C ALA A 43 -16.55 2.54 1.75
N CYS A 44 -17.27 2.09 2.78
CA CYS A 44 -18.59 2.63 3.11
C CYS A 44 -18.55 4.13 3.48
N LEU A 45 -17.42 4.64 3.95
CA LEU A 45 -17.25 6.08 4.23
C LEU A 45 -17.36 6.96 2.98
N MET A 46 -17.16 6.41 1.79
CA MET A 46 -17.38 7.18 0.56
C MET A 46 -18.84 7.64 0.37
N LEU A 47 -19.79 7.02 1.08
CA LEU A 47 -21.19 7.43 1.11
C LEU A 47 -21.44 8.62 2.03
N GLU A 48 -20.48 8.97 2.89
CA GLU A 48 -20.58 10.01 3.94
C GLU A 48 -19.41 11.01 3.80
N PRO A 49 -19.27 11.73 2.66
CA PRO A 49 -18.10 12.57 2.41
C PRO A 49 -17.90 13.70 3.44
N LYS A 50 -18.98 14.21 4.05
CA LYS A 50 -18.89 15.23 5.11
C LYS A 50 -18.27 14.67 6.38
N LEU A 51 -18.66 13.46 6.80
CA LEU A 51 -18.05 12.78 7.93
C LEU A 51 -16.55 12.50 7.67
N VAL A 52 -16.20 12.12 6.46
CA VAL A 52 -14.77 11.93 6.07
C VAL A 52 -14.01 13.26 6.16
N ALA A 53 -14.63 14.38 5.78
CA ALA A 53 -14.00 15.70 5.92
C ALA A 53 -13.76 16.07 7.40
N GLU A 54 -14.70 15.78 8.30
CA GLU A 54 -14.51 15.95 9.74
C GLU A 54 -13.38 15.05 10.28
N CYS A 55 -13.35 13.79 9.89
CA CYS A 55 -12.27 12.86 10.22
C CYS A 55 -10.90 13.35 9.73
N PHE A 56 -10.83 13.83 8.48
CA PHE A 56 -9.63 14.39 7.89
C PHE A 56 -9.11 15.59 8.69
N GLN A 57 -9.99 16.53 9.02
CA GLN A 57 -9.63 17.71 9.81
C GLN A 57 -9.13 17.33 11.19
N ALA A 58 -9.82 16.41 11.88
CA ALA A 58 -9.43 15.92 13.20
C ALA A 58 -8.02 15.27 13.19
N ILE A 59 -7.69 14.49 12.18
CA ILE A 59 -6.35 13.90 12.00
C ILE A 59 -5.32 15.00 11.82
N ARG A 60 -5.56 15.93 10.89
CA ARG A 60 -4.65 17.01 10.53
C ARG A 60 -4.35 17.94 11.72
N GLU A 61 -5.38 18.36 12.43
CA GLU A 61 -5.25 19.23 13.58
C GLU A 61 -4.50 18.58 14.74
N ALA A 62 -4.79 17.30 15.01
CA ALA A 62 -4.18 16.58 16.14
C ALA A 62 -2.72 16.17 15.88
N SER A 63 -2.34 15.92 14.62
CA SER A 63 -1.00 15.45 14.28
C SER A 63 -0.05 16.55 13.77
N GLY A 64 -0.59 17.56 13.09
CA GLY A 64 0.19 18.54 12.34
C GLY A 64 0.90 17.98 11.11
N LEU A 65 0.65 16.71 10.77
CA LEU A 65 1.27 16.01 9.64
C LEU A 65 0.43 16.16 8.36
N GLU A 66 1.09 15.93 7.20
CA GLU A 66 0.35 15.78 5.95
C GLU A 66 -0.69 14.65 6.10
N THR A 67 -1.92 14.95 5.71
CA THR A 67 -3.03 14.00 5.80
C THR A 67 -3.56 13.68 4.42
N THR A 68 -3.50 12.41 4.05
CA THR A 68 -3.86 11.91 2.72
C THR A 68 -5.05 10.96 2.80
N ILE A 69 -5.75 10.76 1.70
CA ILE A 69 -6.93 9.89 1.64
C ILE A 69 -6.76 8.81 0.59
N LYS A 70 -6.95 7.55 0.99
CA LYS A 70 -6.98 6.43 0.05
C LYS A 70 -8.41 5.92 -0.12
N HIS A 71 -8.93 6.02 -1.34
CA HIS A 71 -10.33 5.73 -1.65
C HIS A 71 -10.51 4.87 -2.90
N ARG A 72 -11.74 4.44 -3.16
CA ARG A 72 -12.20 3.81 -4.39
C ARG A 72 -12.86 4.83 -5.31
N ILE A 73 -13.35 4.38 -6.47
CA ILE A 73 -14.09 5.25 -7.41
C ILE A 73 -15.61 5.14 -7.26
N GLY A 74 -16.08 4.26 -6.39
CA GLY A 74 -17.48 4.07 -6.13
C GLY A 74 -17.72 2.95 -5.11
N VAL A 75 -18.97 2.83 -4.68
CA VAL A 75 -19.46 1.81 -3.75
C VAL A 75 -20.74 1.20 -4.28
N ASP A 76 -20.75 -0.14 -4.48
CA ASP A 76 -21.86 -0.90 -5.02
C ASP A 76 -22.35 -0.32 -6.36
N HIS A 77 -23.57 0.20 -6.44
CA HIS A 77 -24.16 0.77 -7.65
C HIS A 77 -23.92 2.28 -7.81
N GLN A 78 -23.29 2.94 -6.84
CA GLN A 78 -22.90 4.33 -6.91
C GLN A 78 -21.44 4.41 -7.39
N ASP A 79 -21.25 4.25 -8.70
CA ASP A 79 -19.91 4.12 -9.33
C ASP A 79 -19.75 4.97 -10.60
N ASP A 80 -20.59 5.97 -10.75
CA ASP A 80 -20.47 6.98 -11.78
C ASP A 80 -19.43 8.06 -11.40
N TYR A 81 -18.99 8.80 -12.40
CA TYR A 81 -17.97 9.84 -12.17
C TYR A 81 -18.45 10.95 -11.22
N PRO A 82 -19.69 11.48 -11.32
CA PRO A 82 -20.21 12.49 -10.39
C PRO A 82 -20.13 12.07 -8.93
N PHE A 83 -20.31 10.78 -8.61
CA PHE A 83 -20.19 10.28 -7.24
C PHE A 83 -18.77 10.48 -6.69
N VAL A 84 -17.75 10.02 -7.41
CA VAL A 84 -16.36 10.17 -6.94
C VAL A 84 -15.88 11.61 -7.00
N GLN A 85 -16.34 12.40 -7.97
CA GLN A 85 -16.06 13.84 -8.07
C GLN A 85 -16.60 14.59 -6.85
N ASN A 86 -17.85 14.31 -6.44
CA ASN A 86 -18.44 14.91 -5.23
C ASN A 86 -17.67 14.50 -3.96
N PHE A 87 -17.27 13.24 -3.85
CA PHE A 87 -16.47 12.76 -2.73
C PHE A 87 -15.14 13.51 -2.63
N VAL A 88 -14.38 13.56 -3.71
CA VAL A 88 -13.10 14.26 -3.78
C VAL A 88 -13.28 15.76 -3.58
N GLY A 89 -14.29 16.38 -4.21
CA GLY A 89 -14.59 17.80 -4.09
C GLY A 89 -14.85 18.24 -2.65
N THR A 90 -15.68 17.47 -1.91
CA THR A 90 -15.95 17.74 -0.50
C THR A 90 -14.66 17.74 0.35
N LEU A 91 -13.77 16.78 0.09
CA LEU A 91 -12.51 16.67 0.82
C LEU A 91 -11.47 17.72 0.37
N TYR A 92 -11.49 18.07 -0.88
CA TYR A 92 -10.67 19.15 -1.42
C TYR A 92 -11.03 20.50 -0.78
N GLU A 93 -12.33 20.78 -0.61
CA GLU A 93 -12.84 21.96 0.09
C GLU A 93 -12.44 21.93 1.59
N ALA A 94 -12.40 20.75 2.22
CA ALA A 94 -11.91 20.58 3.59
C ALA A 94 -10.38 20.74 3.72
N GLY A 95 -9.66 20.87 2.59
CA GLY A 95 -8.22 21.12 2.57
C GLY A 95 -7.35 19.92 2.24
N CYS A 96 -7.92 18.75 1.90
CA CYS A 96 -7.15 17.60 1.42
C CYS A 96 -6.55 17.93 0.04
N ARG A 97 -5.28 17.56 -0.14
CA ARG A 97 -4.55 17.82 -1.40
C ARG A 97 -3.92 16.56 -2.00
N THR A 98 -3.91 15.44 -1.30
CA THR A 98 -3.29 14.20 -1.78
C THR A 98 -4.27 13.03 -1.68
N PHE A 99 -4.57 12.44 -2.83
CA PHE A 99 -5.52 11.34 -2.98
C PHE A 99 -4.87 10.13 -3.62
N ILE A 100 -5.07 8.95 -3.02
CA ILE A 100 -4.67 7.67 -3.62
C ILE A 100 -5.94 6.98 -4.13
N VAL A 101 -6.08 6.92 -5.45
CA VAL A 101 -7.30 6.46 -6.11
C VAL A 101 -7.16 5.02 -6.55
N HIS A 102 -7.81 4.08 -5.84
CA HIS A 102 -7.95 2.72 -6.35
C HIS A 102 -9.06 2.69 -7.40
N VAL A 103 -8.67 2.60 -8.66
CA VAL A 103 -9.55 2.79 -9.83
C VAL A 103 -10.50 1.59 -10.09
N ARG A 104 -11.05 1.02 -9.02
CA ARG A 104 -12.13 0.01 -9.03
C ARG A 104 -13.22 0.38 -8.05
N THR A 105 -14.46 0.08 -8.40
CA THR A 105 -15.61 0.13 -7.49
C THR A 105 -15.43 -0.85 -6.33
N ALA A 106 -15.85 -0.49 -5.13
CA ALA A 106 -15.93 -1.39 -4.00
C ALA A 106 -17.32 -2.02 -3.90
N PHE A 107 -17.39 -3.34 -3.88
CA PHE A 107 -18.64 -4.05 -3.56
C PHE A 107 -18.62 -4.47 -2.09
N LEU A 108 -19.57 -3.94 -1.32
CA LEU A 108 -19.69 -4.20 0.12
C LEU A 108 -20.25 -5.60 0.37
N LYS A 109 -21.04 -6.15 -0.56
CA LYS A 109 -21.62 -7.49 -0.48
C LYS A 109 -21.30 -8.31 -1.73
N GLY A 110 -21.29 -9.63 -1.59
CA GLY A 110 -21.16 -10.55 -2.72
C GLY A 110 -19.72 -10.82 -3.20
N LEU A 111 -18.74 -9.99 -2.82
CA LEU A 111 -17.34 -10.19 -3.18
C LEU A 111 -16.44 -10.19 -1.93
N SER A 112 -15.55 -11.17 -1.85
CA SER A 112 -14.48 -11.15 -0.85
C SER A 112 -13.53 -9.96 -1.07
N PRO A 113 -12.72 -9.55 -0.07
CA PRO A 113 -11.72 -8.49 -0.24
C PRO A 113 -10.72 -8.77 -1.37
N ARG A 114 -10.41 -10.05 -1.64
CA ARG A 114 -9.56 -10.45 -2.77
C ARG A 114 -10.27 -10.20 -4.09
N GLN A 115 -11.50 -10.69 -4.24
CA GLN A 115 -12.30 -10.51 -5.46
C GLN A 115 -12.56 -9.03 -5.75
N ASN A 116 -12.76 -8.19 -4.73
CA ASN A 116 -12.88 -6.74 -4.85
C ASN A 116 -11.63 -6.04 -5.46
N ARG A 117 -10.50 -6.74 -5.53
CA ARG A 117 -9.28 -6.25 -6.18
C ARG A 117 -9.07 -6.79 -7.59
N ASP A 118 -9.86 -7.80 -7.98
CA ASP A 118 -9.66 -8.51 -9.26
C ASP A 118 -10.88 -8.41 -10.18
N VAL A 119 -12.10 -8.54 -9.64
CA VAL A 119 -13.33 -8.68 -10.41
C VAL A 119 -13.87 -7.35 -10.96
N PRO A 120 -14.04 -6.27 -10.16
CA PRO A 120 -14.56 -5.03 -10.70
C PRO A 120 -13.60 -4.46 -11.75
N PRO A 121 -14.11 -3.90 -12.87
CA PRO A 121 -13.26 -3.35 -13.93
C PRO A 121 -12.40 -2.19 -13.42
N LEU A 122 -11.21 -2.04 -14.00
CA LEU A 122 -10.39 -0.85 -13.82
C LEU A 122 -10.96 0.29 -14.65
N LYS A 123 -11.07 1.48 -14.05
CA LYS A 123 -11.51 2.73 -14.72
C LYS A 123 -10.44 3.81 -14.50
N PRO A 124 -9.25 3.71 -15.11
CA PRO A 124 -8.16 4.69 -14.90
C PRO A 124 -8.53 6.10 -15.36
N ASP A 125 -9.44 6.23 -16.32
CA ASP A 125 -9.92 7.52 -16.83
C ASP A 125 -10.49 8.41 -15.71
N TYR A 126 -11.05 7.83 -14.66
CA TYR A 126 -11.55 8.60 -13.51
C TYR A 126 -10.43 9.31 -12.76
N ALA A 127 -9.25 8.69 -12.62
CA ALA A 127 -8.10 9.34 -11.98
C ALA A 127 -7.59 10.52 -12.82
N TYR A 128 -7.51 10.38 -14.14
CA TYR A 128 -7.14 11.47 -15.03
C TYR A 128 -8.16 12.62 -15.04
N GLN A 129 -9.44 12.28 -14.98
CA GLN A 129 -10.49 13.30 -14.94
C GLN A 129 -10.49 14.05 -13.61
N LEU A 130 -10.28 13.36 -12.48
CA LEU A 130 -10.10 14.00 -11.17
C LEU A 130 -8.90 14.95 -11.17
N LYS A 131 -7.78 14.57 -11.79
CA LYS A 131 -6.62 15.46 -11.93
C LYS A 131 -6.92 16.73 -12.75
N LYS A 132 -7.76 16.61 -13.78
CA LYS A 132 -8.22 17.78 -14.57
C LYS A 132 -9.14 18.70 -13.78
N ASP A 133 -10.08 18.11 -13.02
CA ASP A 133 -11.07 18.86 -12.25
C ASP A 133 -10.45 19.54 -11.00
N PHE A 134 -9.41 18.90 -10.42
CA PHE A 134 -8.71 19.40 -9.22
C PHE A 134 -7.19 19.53 -9.48
N PRO A 135 -6.75 20.44 -10.35
CA PRO A 135 -5.36 20.47 -10.82
C PRO A 135 -4.33 20.80 -9.73
N GLN A 136 -4.75 21.40 -8.62
CA GLN A 136 -3.87 21.71 -7.47
C GLN A 136 -3.76 20.55 -6.48
N ALA A 137 -4.54 19.47 -6.64
CA ALA A 137 -4.41 18.27 -5.85
C ALA A 137 -3.46 17.26 -6.53
N GLN A 138 -2.86 16.40 -5.72
CA GLN A 138 -2.03 15.29 -6.16
C GLN A 138 -2.88 14.03 -6.23
N PHE A 139 -2.80 13.32 -7.34
CA PHE A 139 -3.50 12.06 -7.57
C PHE A 139 -2.53 10.94 -7.86
N CYS A 140 -2.44 9.97 -6.93
CA CYS A 140 -1.72 8.73 -7.11
C CYS A 140 -2.68 7.63 -7.53
N ILE A 141 -2.45 7.02 -8.70
CA ILE A 141 -3.27 5.90 -9.15
C ILE A 141 -2.86 4.59 -8.47
N ASN A 142 -3.84 3.77 -8.13
CA ASN A 142 -3.67 2.43 -7.58
C ASN A 142 -4.64 1.46 -8.26
N GLY A 143 -4.25 0.20 -8.39
CA GLY A 143 -5.08 -0.90 -8.88
C GLY A 143 -4.56 -1.50 -10.17
N GLY A 144 -4.23 -2.80 -10.13
CA GLY A 144 -3.83 -3.59 -11.29
C GLY A 144 -2.40 -3.38 -11.79
N ILE A 145 -1.67 -2.40 -11.32
CA ILE A 145 -0.31 -2.06 -11.79
C ILE A 145 0.64 -3.23 -11.54
N GLN A 146 1.32 -3.68 -12.60
CA GLN A 146 2.18 -4.87 -12.58
C GLN A 146 3.66 -4.54 -12.82
N THR A 147 3.98 -3.47 -13.54
CA THR A 147 5.36 -3.14 -13.95
C THR A 147 5.72 -1.67 -13.66
N LEU A 148 7.01 -1.36 -13.67
CA LEU A 148 7.49 0.02 -13.55
C LEU A 148 7.21 0.83 -14.82
N GLU A 149 7.24 0.20 -15.98
CA GLU A 149 6.95 0.82 -17.27
C GLU A 149 5.47 1.26 -17.34
N GLU A 150 4.56 0.41 -16.82
CA GLU A 150 3.15 0.78 -16.65
C GLU A 150 3.01 1.95 -15.66
N SER A 151 3.74 1.91 -14.55
CA SER A 151 3.78 2.98 -13.55
C SER A 151 4.25 4.30 -14.17
N LYS A 152 5.33 4.25 -14.95
CA LYS A 152 5.85 5.42 -15.66
C LYS A 152 4.84 5.99 -16.65
N THR A 153 4.12 5.13 -17.37
CA THR A 153 3.08 5.56 -18.31
C THR A 153 1.99 6.39 -17.62
N PHE A 154 1.57 6.02 -16.42
CA PHE A 154 0.59 6.83 -15.67
C PHE A 154 1.13 8.20 -15.27
N ILE A 155 2.40 8.28 -14.86
CA ILE A 155 3.06 9.53 -14.48
C ILE A 155 3.26 10.42 -15.72
N ASP A 156 3.79 9.87 -16.81
CA ASP A 156 4.03 10.60 -18.06
C ASP A 156 2.72 11.16 -18.67
N ASN A 157 1.59 10.52 -18.40
CA ASN A 157 0.26 10.98 -18.81
C ASN A 157 -0.37 11.98 -17.83
N GLY A 158 0.37 12.45 -16.81
CA GLY A 158 -0.01 13.60 -15.98
C GLY A 158 -0.59 13.27 -14.60
N LEU A 159 -0.51 12.03 -14.14
CA LEU A 159 -0.76 11.71 -12.73
C LEU A 159 0.50 12.00 -11.88
N ASP A 160 0.29 12.33 -10.61
CA ASP A 160 1.38 12.75 -9.73
C ASP A 160 2.14 11.58 -9.10
N GLY A 161 1.58 10.36 -9.18
CA GLY A 161 2.22 9.18 -8.63
C GLY A 161 1.45 7.89 -8.87
N VAL A 162 2.06 6.80 -8.43
CA VAL A 162 1.49 5.45 -8.51
C VAL A 162 1.64 4.75 -7.16
N MET A 163 0.66 3.93 -6.79
CA MET A 163 0.75 3.03 -5.65
C MET A 163 0.72 1.59 -6.16
N VAL A 164 1.87 0.95 -6.19
CA VAL A 164 2.01 -0.47 -6.54
C VAL A 164 1.79 -1.31 -5.29
N GLY A 165 1.01 -2.36 -5.39
CA GLY A 165 0.70 -3.23 -4.25
C GLY A 165 1.21 -4.66 -4.44
N ARG A 166 0.34 -5.54 -4.93
CA ARG A 166 0.62 -6.98 -5.03
C ARG A 166 1.81 -7.32 -5.91
N ALA A 167 2.05 -6.59 -6.99
CA ALA A 167 3.21 -6.82 -7.85
C ALA A 167 4.51 -6.63 -7.05
N ALA A 168 4.67 -5.53 -6.33
CA ALA A 168 5.83 -5.28 -5.48
C ALA A 168 5.99 -6.31 -4.35
N TYR A 169 4.88 -6.86 -3.82
CA TYR A 169 4.94 -7.90 -2.80
C TYR A 169 5.38 -9.26 -3.36
N HIS A 170 4.88 -9.63 -4.54
CA HIS A 170 5.18 -10.92 -5.16
C HIS A 170 6.51 -10.93 -5.91
N GLU A 171 6.87 -9.80 -6.50
CA GLU A 171 8.09 -9.58 -7.28
C GLU A 171 8.88 -8.36 -6.75
N PRO A 172 9.36 -8.39 -5.48
CA PRO A 172 9.97 -7.23 -4.85
C PRO A 172 11.21 -6.74 -5.60
N TRP A 173 11.86 -7.61 -6.38
CA TRP A 173 13.02 -7.24 -7.18
C TRP A 173 12.72 -6.18 -8.26
N MET A 174 11.45 -6.02 -8.66
CA MET A 174 11.08 -4.93 -9.56
C MET A 174 11.45 -3.55 -9.00
N LEU A 175 11.44 -3.41 -7.67
CA LEU A 175 11.72 -2.14 -6.99
C LEU A 175 13.19 -1.72 -7.08
N SER A 176 14.11 -2.64 -7.46
CA SER A 176 15.55 -2.31 -7.63
C SER A 176 15.81 -1.28 -8.74
N ARG A 177 14.83 -1.04 -9.62
CA ARG A 177 14.94 -0.10 -10.74
C ARG A 177 13.98 1.09 -10.64
N VAL A 178 13.35 1.30 -9.47
CA VAL A 178 12.38 2.38 -9.28
C VAL A 178 13.02 3.74 -9.50
N ASP A 179 14.20 3.98 -8.92
CA ASP A 179 14.89 5.26 -8.98
C ASP A 179 15.30 5.58 -10.42
N GLU A 180 15.82 4.60 -11.15
CA GLU A 180 16.14 4.72 -12.58
C GLU A 180 14.88 5.01 -13.43
N VAL A 181 13.84 4.17 -13.30
CA VAL A 181 12.70 4.19 -14.23
C VAL A 181 11.74 5.34 -13.94
N LEU A 182 11.45 5.62 -12.66
CA LEU A 182 10.45 6.62 -12.29
C LEU A 182 11.05 8.00 -11.97
N PHE A 183 12.27 8.05 -11.45
CA PHE A 183 12.91 9.32 -11.05
C PHE A 183 14.06 9.74 -11.96
N GLY A 184 14.45 8.88 -12.94
CA GLY A 184 15.52 9.21 -13.90
C GLY A 184 16.91 9.28 -13.29
N GLU A 185 17.11 8.61 -12.17
CA GLU A 185 18.42 8.52 -11.52
C GLU A 185 19.36 7.55 -12.27
N GLU A 186 20.66 7.67 -12.03
CA GLU A 186 21.62 6.72 -12.57
C GLU A 186 21.36 5.32 -12.01
N PRO A 187 21.49 4.26 -12.84
CA PRO A 187 21.28 2.88 -12.39
C PRO A 187 22.20 2.51 -11.23
N HIS A 188 21.63 1.99 -10.16
CA HIS A 188 22.38 1.41 -9.06
C HIS A 188 22.54 -0.09 -9.24
N GLU A 189 23.78 -0.59 -9.22
CA GLU A 189 24.04 -2.02 -9.21
C GLU A 189 23.80 -2.60 -7.82
N ILE A 190 22.54 -2.98 -7.56
CA ILE A 190 22.16 -3.71 -6.34
C ILE A 190 22.15 -5.21 -6.65
N ARG A 191 22.75 -6.01 -5.75
CA ARG A 191 22.68 -7.48 -5.84
C ARG A 191 21.69 -8.02 -4.81
N ARG A 192 20.99 -9.10 -5.17
CA ARG A 192 20.02 -9.74 -4.26
C ARG A 192 20.69 -10.28 -3.00
N GLU A 193 21.94 -10.69 -3.10
CA GLU A 193 22.77 -11.13 -1.96
C GLU A 193 22.96 -10.01 -0.93
N GLU A 194 23.19 -8.78 -1.38
CA GLU A 194 23.32 -7.62 -0.50
C GLU A 194 22.01 -7.31 0.24
N VAL A 195 20.87 -7.44 -0.44
CA VAL A 195 19.57 -7.31 0.20
C VAL A 195 19.36 -8.39 1.25
N VAL A 196 19.77 -9.64 0.98
CA VAL A 196 19.72 -10.75 1.95
C VAL A 196 20.58 -10.47 3.17
N GLU A 197 21.79 -9.95 2.98
CA GLU A 197 22.71 -9.59 4.07
C GLU A 197 22.11 -8.48 4.96
N GLN A 198 21.59 -7.41 4.36
CA GLN A 198 20.94 -6.31 5.09
C GLN A 198 19.70 -6.77 5.84
N MET A 199 18.86 -7.60 5.20
CA MET A 199 17.69 -8.19 5.86
C MET A 199 18.10 -9.15 6.98
N THR A 200 19.19 -9.90 6.83
CA THR A 200 19.70 -10.75 7.91
C THR A 200 20.15 -9.91 9.11
N ALA A 201 20.85 -8.80 8.88
CA ALA A 201 21.20 -7.86 9.94
C ALA A 201 19.95 -7.29 10.64
N TYR A 202 18.90 -6.98 9.90
CA TYR A 202 17.61 -6.59 10.47
C TYR A 202 17.00 -7.70 11.32
N LEU A 203 16.99 -8.96 10.85
CA LEU A 203 16.48 -10.11 11.60
C LEU A 203 17.22 -10.30 12.93
N HIS A 204 18.52 -10.09 12.96
CA HIS A 204 19.30 -10.12 14.22
C HIS A 204 18.84 -9.05 15.20
N ARG A 205 18.50 -7.84 14.75
CA ARG A 205 18.03 -6.76 15.62
C ARG A 205 16.67 -7.07 16.25
N ILE A 206 15.74 -7.62 15.47
CA ILE A 206 14.35 -7.88 15.93
C ILE A 206 14.19 -9.22 16.64
N ALA A 207 15.14 -10.15 16.51
CA ALA A 207 15.04 -11.49 17.11
C ALA A 207 14.75 -11.46 18.62
N PRO A 208 15.30 -10.53 19.43
CA PRO A 208 15.00 -10.45 20.85
C PRO A 208 13.62 -9.89 21.20
N GLU A 209 12.90 -9.28 20.25
CA GLU A 209 11.64 -8.59 20.52
C GLU A 209 10.52 -9.57 20.90
N HIS A 210 10.42 -10.69 20.17
CA HIS A 210 9.49 -11.78 20.49
C HIS A 210 9.84 -13.06 19.71
N GLU A 211 9.36 -14.20 20.21
CA GLU A 211 9.68 -15.55 19.70
C GLU A 211 9.50 -15.74 18.18
N ASN A 212 8.52 -15.08 17.58
CA ASN A 212 8.19 -15.23 16.15
C ASN A 212 8.69 -14.05 15.27
N ALA A 213 9.45 -13.09 15.80
CA ALA A 213 9.87 -11.90 15.08
C ALA A 213 10.58 -12.25 13.76
N VAL A 214 11.58 -13.13 13.81
CA VAL A 214 12.35 -13.58 12.64
C VAL A 214 11.44 -14.20 11.57
N ARG A 215 10.57 -15.12 11.96
CA ARG A 215 9.66 -15.81 11.02
C ARG A 215 8.66 -14.84 10.40
N ASN A 216 8.13 -13.93 11.21
CA ASN A 216 7.16 -12.94 10.74
C ASN A 216 7.75 -11.97 9.72
N ALA A 217 9.02 -11.60 9.85
CA ALA A 217 9.71 -10.75 8.89
C ALA A 217 10.20 -11.53 7.66
N ALA A 218 10.91 -12.64 7.86
CA ALA A 218 11.54 -13.41 6.77
C ALA A 218 10.53 -13.94 5.74
N ARG A 219 9.31 -14.31 6.15
CA ARG A 219 8.27 -14.80 5.23
C ARG A 219 7.89 -13.81 4.13
N HIS A 220 8.16 -12.52 4.31
CA HIS A 220 7.87 -11.48 3.32
C HIS A 220 8.94 -11.36 2.24
N THR A 221 10.06 -12.09 2.36
CA THR A 221 11.15 -12.10 1.37
C THR A 221 11.03 -13.24 0.36
N MET A 222 9.97 -14.06 0.40
CA MET A 222 9.84 -15.24 -0.45
C MET A 222 9.91 -14.96 -1.95
N GLY A 223 9.44 -13.78 -2.39
CA GLY A 223 9.48 -13.34 -3.78
C GLY A 223 10.84 -12.82 -4.25
N LEU A 224 11.78 -12.55 -3.33
CA LEU A 224 13.05 -11.88 -3.65
C LEU A 224 13.87 -12.62 -4.71
N MET A 225 13.84 -13.95 -4.71
CA MET A 225 14.62 -14.78 -5.65
C MET A 225 13.81 -15.29 -6.85
N ASN A 226 12.60 -14.75 -7.08
CA ASN A 226 11.80 -15.16 -8.23
C ASN A 226 12.59 -14.95 -9.55
N GLY A 227 12.39 -15.88 -10.51
CA GLY A 227 13.08 -15.86 -11.80
C GLY A 227 14.51 -16.39 -11.80
N LEU A 228 15.12 -16.68 -10.63
CA LEU A 228 16.48 -17.21 -10.55
C LEU A 228 16.51 -18.75 -10.41
N PRO A 229 17.58 -19.41 -10.91
CA PRO A 229 17.87 -20.79 -10.56
C PRO A 229 17.90 -20.97 -9.04
N GLY A 230 17.31 -22.06 -8.52
CA GLY A 230 17.26 -22.30 -7.08
C GLY A 230 16.15 -21.55 -6.31
N ALA A 231 15.36 -20.65 -6.92
CA ALA A 231 14.26 -19.93 -6.25
C ALA A 231 13.23 -20.83 -5.55
N ARG A 232 13.06 -22.08 -6.05
CA ARG A 232 12.21 -23.09 -5.38
C ARG A 232 12.81 -23.52 -4.04
N LEU A 233 14.12 -23.68 -3.98
CA LEU A 233 14.83 -24.06 -2.75
C LEU A 233 14.79 -22.92 -1.73
N TRP A 234 14.99 -21.68 -2.15
CA TRP A 234 14.77 -20.48 -1.35
C TRP A 234 13.41 -20.49 -0.64
N ARG A 235 12.32 -20.60 -1.41
CA ARG A 235 10.97 -20.63 -0.84
C ARG A 235 10.71 -21.85 0.06
N ARG A 236 11.25 -23.02 -0.30
CA ARG A 236 11.13 -24.23 0.51
C ARG A 236 11.77 -24.05 1.88
N THR A 237 13.01 -23.54 1.91
CA THR A 237 13.75 -23.29 3.16
C THR A 237 13.00 -22.29 4.05
N LEU A 238 12.51 -21.19 3.49
CA LEU A 238 11.75 -20.19 4.24
C LEU A 238 10.34 -20.64 4.65
N SER A 239 9.85 -21.74 4.10
CA SER A 239 8.57 -22.36 4.52
C SER A 239 8.76 -23.47 5.58
N ASP A 240 9.99 -23.93 5.81
CA ASP A 240 10.28 -25.02 6.73
C ASP A 240 10.51 -24.47 8.16
N PRO A 241 9.66 -24.86 9.15
CA PRO A 241 9.87 -24.48 10.55
C PRO A 241 11.21 -24.92 11.13
N LYS A 242 11.80 -26.02 10.62
CA LYS A 242 13.10 -26.52 11.09
C LYS A 242 14.23 -25.55 10.74
N ALA A 243 14.19 -24.94 9.53
CA ALA A 243 15.18 -23.98 9.13
C ALA A 243 15.28 -22.78 10.10
N TYR A 244 14.15 -22.32 10.62
CA TYR A 244 14.13 -21.24 11.63
C TYR A 244 14.70 -21.67 12.98
N LYS A 245 14.49 -22.93 13.37
CA LYS A 245 15.06 -23.45 14.62
C LYS A 245 16.58 -23.65 14.53
N GLU A 246 17.07 -24.07 13.38
CA GLU A 246 18.48 -24.37 13.15
C GLU A 246 19.30 -23.09 12.86
N ALA A 247 18.79 -22.22 12.00
CA ALA A 247 19.52 -21.04 11.54
C ALA A 247 19.15 -19.75 12.31
N GLY A 248 18.01 -19.69 12.99
CA GLY A 248 17.55 -18.50 13.68
C GLY A 248 17.52 -17.28 12.77
N PRO A 249 18.10 -16.12 13.20
CA PRO A 249 18.18 -14.92 12.38
C PRO A 249 18.94 -15.07 11.04
N ASN A 250 19.78 -16.11 10.92
CA ASN A 250 20.54 -16.41 9.69
C ASN A 250 19.74 -17.22 8.67
N VAL A 251 18.42 -17.42 8.87
CA VAL A 251 17.58 -18.25 7.97
C VAL A 251 17.60 -17.79 6.52
N LEU A 252 17.77 -16.50 6.25
CA LEU A 252 17.88 -15.97 4.88
C LEU A 252 19.21 -16.36 4.22
N LEU A 253 20.31 -16.33 4.96
CA LEU A 253 21.61 -16.81 4.46
C LEU A 253 21.59 -18.32 4.21
N ALA A 254 20.97 -19.10 5.11
CA ALA A 254 20.79 -20.53 4.91
C ALA A 254 19.93 -20.84 3.67
N ALA A 255 18.88 -20.05 3.43
CA ALA A 255 18.06 -20.17 2.25
C ALA A 255 18.82 -19.80 0.96
N LEU A 256 19.66 -18.76 0.99
CA LEU A 256 20.51 -18.37 -0.13
C LEU A 256 21.53 -19.48 -0.46
N GLU A 257 22.17 -20.05 0.54
CA GLU A 257 23.12 -21.16 0.35
C GLU A 257 22.43 -22.39 -0.24
N SER A 258 21.20 -22.69 0.18
CA SER A 258 20.42 -23.80 -0.39
C SER A 258 20.13 -23.69 -1.89
N MET A 259 20.20 -22.47 -2.46
CA MET A 259 20.01 -22.24 -3.91
C MET A 259 21.17 -22.74 -4.78
N LYS A 260 22.36 -22.95 -4.18
CA LYS A 260 23.57 -23.38 -4.87
C LYS A 260 23.64 -24.92 -5.01
N ALA A 261 22.81 -25.65 -4.27
CA ALA A 261 22.71 -27.10 -4.28
C ALA A 261 21.81 -27.62 -5.42
#